data_627c053a5528ed6162ac9c3a8e803a21
#
_entry.id   627c053a5528ed6162ac9c3a8e803a21
#
_cell.length_a   1.000
_cell.length_b   1.000
_cell.length_c   1.000
_cell.angle_alpha   90.00
_cell.angle_beta   90.00
_cell.angle_gamma   90.00
#
_symmetry.space_group_name_H-M   'P 1'
#
loop_
_entity.id
_entity.type
_entity.pdbx_description
1 polymer ?
#
loop_
_entity_poly.entity_id
_entity_poly.type
_entity_poly.pdbx_seq_one_letter_code
_entity_poly.pdbx_strand_id
1 'polypeptide(L)'
;MQLAFKHIGDYYEEACNASERLMDERFDERLLDAAVNGEISHGSYTYHNVLIGGKDTYVVNFDRYKNECQISDLYQFIRKVMEKYNWENSVFYRLLDEYDRICPLDDNELELLMTLLSYPEKFWKIINQYINSNKSWIPDKNVDKLRKVIEQNERRRELIDKICCVW
;
A
#
# COMPACT_ATOMS: atom_id res chain seq x y z
N MET A 1 10.79 -11.21 -18.77
CA MET A 1 12.05 -10.60 -18.30
C MET A 1 12.32 -9.24 -18.94
N GLN A 2 12.42 -9.10 -20.26
CA GLN A 2 12.67 -7.81 -20.91
C GLN A 2 11.74 -6.68 -20.43
N LEU A 3 10.45 -6.98 -20.21
CA LEU A 3 9.49 -6.00 -19.71
C LEU A 3 9.86 -5.48 -18.30
N ALA A 4 10.30 -6.34 -17.39
CA ALA A 4 10.73 -5.93 -16.06
C ALA A 4 11.98 -5.03 -16.13
N PHE A 5 12.98 -5.42 -16.91
CA PHE A 5 14.22 -4.65 -17.05
C PHE A 5 14.00 -3.27 -17.65
N LYS A 6 13.03 -3.13 -18.57
CA LYS A 6 12.71 -1.83 -19.18
C LYS A 6 12.23 -0.80 -18.16
N HIS A 7 11.55 -1.24 -17.09
CA HIS A 7 10.92 -0.37 -16.09
C HIS A 7 11.62 -0.40 -14.72
N ILE A 8 12.65 -1.24 -14.54
CA ILE A 8 13.27 -1.43 -13.22
C ILE A 8 13.88 -0.14 -12.67
N GLY A 9 14.43 0.72 -13.55
CA GLY A 9 15.03 2.01 -13.16
C GLY A 9 14.00 2.93 -12.53
N ASP A 10 12.85 3.10 -13.17
CA ASP A 10 11.76 3.97 -12.69
C ASP A 10 11.24 3.49 -11.32
N TYR A 11 11.01 2.18 -11.19
CA TYR A 11 10.55 1.60 -9.92
C TYR A 11 11.61 1.60 -8.83
N TYR A 12 12.89 1.57 -9.20
CA TYR A 12 13.99 1.70 -8.24
C TYR A 12 14.04 3.14 -7.69
N GLU A 13 13.93 4.13 -8.54
CA GLU A 13 13.87 5.54 -8.14
C GLU A 13 12.67 5.81 -7.22
N GLU A 14 11.48 5.33 -7.59
CA GLU A 14 10.29 5.41 -6.72
C GLU A 14 10.52 4.80 -5.35
N ALA A 15 11.15 3.62 -5.31
CA ALA A 15 11.42 2.93 -4.05
C ALA A 15 12.44 3.68 -3.19
N CYS A 16 13.49 4.24 -3.79
CA CYS A 16 14.48 5.06 -3.08
C CYS A 16 13.83 6.31 -2.50
N ASN A 17 13.09 7.08 -3.31
CA ASN A 17 12.41 8.29 -2.88
C ASN A 17 11.41 8.03 -1.75
N ALA A 18 10.62 6.96 -1.85
CA ALA A 18 9.70 6.58 -0.79
C ALA A 18 10.44 6.15 0.49
N SER A 19 11.54 5.40 0.35
CA SER A 19 12.33 4.95 1.49
C SER A 19 13.02 6.11 2.21
N GLU A 20 13.56 7.09 1.47
CA GLU A 20 14.16 8.30 2.04
C GLU A 20 13.12 9.11 2.84
N ARG A 21 11.92 9.27 2.30
CA ARG A 21 10.81 9.94 3.00
C ARG A 21 10.35 9.20 4.25
N LEU A 22 10.37 7.86 4.24
CA LEU A 22 10.03 7.04 5.41
C LEU A 22 11.08 7.12 6.54
N MET A 23 12.26 7.69 6.29
CA MET A 23 13.28 7.94 7.31
C MET A 23 13.09 9.28 8.04
N ASP A 24 11.98 9.98 7.83
CA ASP A 24 11.64 11.21 8.55
C ASP A 24 11.37 10.90 10.03
N GLU A 25 12.03 11.66 10.92
CA GLU A 25 11.91 11.48 12.37
C GLU A 25 10.47 11.59 12.89
N ARG A 26 9.61 12.38 12.23
CA ARG A 26 8.18 12.50 12.57
C ARG A 26 7.44 11.17 12.45
N PHE A 27 7.83 10.32 11.50
CA PHE A 27 7.22 9.00 11.34
C PHE A 27 7.68 8.03 12.41
N ASP A 28 8.96 8.11 12.81
CA ASP A 28 9.50 7.33 13.92
C ASP A 28 8.82 7.71 15.24
N GLU A 29 8.62 9.00 15.51
CA GLU A 29 7.87 9.49 16.68
C GLU A 29 6.44 8.97 16.68
N ARG A 30 5.72 9.05 15.56
CA ARG A 30 4.34 8.52 15.43
C ARG A 30 4.27 7.01 15.69
N LEU A 31 5.25 6.25 15.19
CA LEU A 31 5.33 4.80 15.43
C LEU A 31 5.62 4.47 16.90
N LEU A 32 6.49 5.24 17.54
CA LEU A 32 6.78 5.10 18.97
C LEU A 32 5.56 5.43 19.82
N ASP A 33 4.86 6.52 19.54
CA ASP A 33 3.64 6.91 20.23
C ASP A 33 2.56 5.84 20.12
N ALA A 34 2.38 5.27 18.93
CA ALA A 34 1.45 4.16 18.71
C ALA A 34 1.79 2.95 19.61
N ALA A 35 3.07 2.59 19.69
CA ALA A 35 3.51 1.48 20.51
C ALA A 35 3.33 1.76 22.01
N VAL A 36 3.62 2.98 22.47
CA VAL A 36 3.45 3.42 23.87
C VAL A 36 1.98 3.46 24.25
N ASN A 37 1.11 3.94 23.37
CA ASN A 37 -0.33 4.03 23.57
C ASN A 37 -1.05 2.67 23.42
N GLY A 38 -0.33 1.62 23.04
CA GLY A 38 -0.89 0.28 22.88
C GLY A 38 -1.81 0.18 21.66
N GLU A 39 -1.57 0.97 20.62
CA GLU A 39 -2.28 0.83 19.37
C GLU A 39 -2.00 -0.55 18.77
N ILE A 40 -3.02 -1.15 18.20
CA ILE A 40 -2.93 -2.48 17.57
C ILE A 40 -3.32 -2.38 16.12
N SER A 41 -2.46 -2.85 15.25
CA SER A 41 -2.78 -3.12 13.84
C SER A 41 -3.11 -4.59 13.63
N HIS A 42 -3.99 -4.87 12.67
CA HIS A 42 -4.31 -6.24 12.25
C HIS A 42 -3.11 -6.93 11.56
N GLY A 43 -2.21 -6.14 10.96
CA GLY A 43 -1.00 -6.59 10.26
C GLY A 43 -1.26 -7.30 8.91
N SER A 44 -2.52 -7.50 8.54
CA SER A 44 -2.95 -8.07 7.25
C SER A 44 -4.36 -7.58 6.85
N TYR A 45 -4.69 -6.31 7.14
CA TYR A 45 -6.01 -5.75 6.90
C TYR A 45 -6.26 -5.53 5.41
N THR A 46 -7.04 -6.44 4.83
CA THR A 46 -7.42 -6.38 3.42
C THR A 46 -8.88 -6.81 3.27
N TYR A 47 -9.52 -6.45 2.17
CA TYR A 47 -10.91 -6.86 1.91
C TYR A 47 -11.11 -8.39 1.89
N HIS A 48 -10.07 -9.19 1.78
CA HIS A 48 -10.15 -10.66 1.91
C HIS A 48 -10.38 -11.13 3.35
N ASN A 49 -10.00 -10.30 4.33
CA ASN A 49 -10.15 -10.58 5.76
C ASN A 49 -11.37 -9.85 6.36
N VAL A 50 -12.18 -9.21 5.53
CA VAL A 50 -13.44 -8.57 5.92
C VAL A 50 -14.60 -9.37 5.36
N LEU A 51 -15.40 -9.93 6.23
CA LEU A 51 -16.57 -10.74 5.90
C LEU A 51 -17.83 -9.92 6.17
N ILE A 52 -18.68 -9.78 5.16
CA ILE A 52 -19.97 -9.08 5.28
C ILE A 52 -21.07 -10.15 5.30
N GLY A 53 -21.76 -10.25 6.42
CA GLY A 53 -22.84 -11.23 6.63
C GLY A 53 -24.11 -10.56 7.14
N GLY A 54 -25.10 -10.36 6.28
CA GLY A 54 -26.37 -9.75 6.67
C GLY A 54 -26.18 -8.29 7.11
N LYS A 55 -26.38 -8.02 8.42
CA LYS A 55 -26.19 -6.68 9.02
C LYS A 55 -24.83 -6.49 9.69
N ASP A 56 -24.07 -7.57 9.81
CA ASP A 56 -22.83 -7.59 10.57
C ASP A 56 -21.61 -7.65 9.65
N THR A 57 -20.53 -7.04 10.10
CA THR A 57 -19.21 -7.10 9.46
C THR A 57 -18.23 -7.73 10.43
N TYR A 58 -17.50 -8.72 9.96
CA TYR A 58 -16.52 -9.45 10.75
C TYR A 58 -15.13 -9.26 10.14
N VAL A 59 -14.13 -9.05 11.00
CA VAL A 59 -12.72 -9.07 10.62
C VAL A 59 -12.11 -10.36 11.15
N VAL A 60 -11.38 -11.08 10.33
CA VAL A 60 -10.82 -12.41 10.63
C VAL A 60 -9.32 -12.45 10.36
N ASN A 61 -8.63 -13.51 10.85
CA ASN A 61 -7.20 -13.74 10.62
C ASN A 61 -6.28 -12.72 11.31
N PHE A 62 -6.47 -12.54 12.63
CA PHE A 62 -5.63 -11.67 13.47
C PHE A 62 -4.28 -12.29 13.87
N ASP A 63 -3.85 -13.37 13.26
CA ASP A 63 -2.60 -14.07 13.55
C ASP A 63 -1.32 -13.25 13.32
N ARG A 64 -1.45 -12.11 12.64
CA ARG A 64 -0.36 -11.17 12.35
C ARG A 64 -0.48 -9.82 13.03
N TYR A 65 -1.34 -9.71 14.04
CA TYR A 65 -1.49 -8.44 14.75
C TYR A 65 -0.15 -7.95 15.34
N LYS A 66 0.01 -6.65 15.43
CA LYS A 66 1.20 -5.99 15.96
C LYS A 66 0.80 -4.77 16.79
N ASN A 67 1.66 -4.40 17.72
CA ASN A 67 1.59 -3.10 18.38
C ASN A 67 2.25 -2.06 17.46
N GLU A 68 1.44 -1.43 16.65
CA GLU A 68 1.90 -0.58 15.56
C GLU A 68 0.79 0.39 15.15
N CYS A 69 1.15 1.51 14.54
CA CYS A 69 0.22 2.51 14.04
C CYS A 69 -0.80 1.90 13.05
N GLN A 70 -2.07 2.22 13.23
CA GLN A 70 -3.17 1.72 12.38
C GLN A 70 -3.09 2.22 10.92
N ILE A 71 -2.27 3.22 10.63
CA ILE A 71 -2.01 3.68 9.25
C ILE A 71 -1.48 2.53 8.38
N SER A 72 -0.75 1.58 8.96
CA SER A 72 -0.26 0.40 8.23
C SER A 72 -1.41 -0.48 7.70
N ASP A 73 -2.49 -0.61 8.46
CA ASP A 73 -3.69 -1.34 8.05
C ASP A 73 -4.49 -0.56 7.00
N LEU A 74 -4.65 0.75 7.20
CA LEU A 74 -5.30 1.62 6.21
C LEU A 74 -4.56 1.56 4.87
N TYR A 75 -3.23 1.68 4.89
CA TYR A 75 -2.38 1.52 3.72
C TYR A 75 -2.63 0.19 3.01
N GLN A 76 -2.60 -0.92 3.74
CA GLN A 76 -2.79 -2.25 3.15
C GLN A 76 -4.17 -2.38 2.50
N PHE A 77 -5.21 -1.86 3.15
CA PHE A 77 -6.58 -1.90 2.64
C PHE A 77 -6.73 -1.06 1.38
N ILE A 78 -6.36 0.23 1.44
CA ILE A 78 -6.43 1.14 0.30
C ILE A 78 -5.64 0.57 -0.87
N ARG A 79 -4.38 0.22 -0.68
CA ARG A 79 -3.54 -0.34 -1.75
C ARG A 79 -4.22 -1.52 -2.45
N LYS A 80 -4.77 -2.48 -1.69
CA LYS A 80 -5.43 -3.66 -2.25
C LYS A 80 -6.69 -3.33 -3.03
N VAL A 81 -7.47 -2.38 -2.55
CA VAL A 81 -8.65 -1.90 -3.27
C VAL A 81 -8.22 -1.16 -4.54
N MET A 82 -7.26 -0.26 -4.46
CA MET A 82 -6.79 0.52 -5.60
C MET A 82 -6.18 -0.35 -6.70
N GLU A 83 -5.41 -1.38 -6.36
CA GLU A 83 -4.93 -2.39 -7.32
C GLU A 83 -6.08 -3.10 -8.06
N LYS A 84 -7.23 -3.28 -7.42
CA LYS A 84 -8.42 -3.89 -8.02
C LYS A 84 -9.17 -2.91 -8.93
N TYR A 85 -9.28 -1.67 -8.50
CA TYR A 85 -10.02 -0.59 -9.19
C TYR A 85 -9.13 0.31 -10.06
N ASN A 86 -7.96 -0.20 -10.45
CA ASN A 86 -7.08 0.44 -11.43
C ASN A 86 -6.69 1.89 -11.06
N TRP A 87 -6.51 2.14 -9.76
CA TRP A 87 -6.11 3.44 -9.18
C TRP A 87 -7.06 4.60 -9.56
N GLU A 88 -8.34 4.32 -9.55
CA GLU A 88 -9.35 5.34 -9.83
C GLU A 88 -9.49 6.33 -8.67
N ASN A 89 -9.33 7.63 -8.96
CA ASN A 89 -9.32 8.70 -7.95
C ASN A 89 -10.60 8.72 -7.11
N SER A 90 -11.77 8.54 -7.72
CA SER A 90 -13.05 8.55 -7.02
C SER A 90 -13.15 7.47 -5.94
N VAL A 91 -12.55 6.31 -6.18
CA VAL A 91 -12.50 5.21 -5.21
C VAL A 91 -11.59 5.56 -4.05
N PHE A 92 -10.43 6.15 -4.35
CA PHE A 92 -9.48 6.58 -3.31
C PHE A 92 -10.10 7.60 -2.36
N TYR A 93 -10.63 8.69 -2.90
CA TYR A 93 -11.21 9.76 -2.07
C TYR A 93 -12.37 9.24 -1.21
N ARG A 94 -13.24 8.38 -1.75
CA ARG A 94 -14.32 7.78 -0.96
C ARG A 94 -13.81 6.92 0.20
N LEU A 95 -12.74 6.15 -0.01
CA LEU A 95 -12.15 5.34 1.05
C LEU A 95 -11.52 6.22 2.13
N LEU A 96 -10.81 7.27 1.72
CA LEU A 96 -10.16 8.20 2.63
C LEU A 96 -11.19 9.00 3.43
N ASP A 97 -12.20 9.57 2.77
CA ASP A 97 -13.27 10.34 3.41
C ASP A 97 -14.05 9.52 4.44
N GLU A 98 -14.38 8.25 4.10
CA GLU A 98 -15.10 7.38 5.02
C GLU A 98 -14.25 6.94 6.22
N TYR A 99 -12.95 6.80 6.04
CA TYR A 99 -12.04 6.52 7.15
C TYR A 99 -11.88 7.75 8.02
N ASP A 100 -11.56 8.90 7.43
CA ASP A 100 -11.33 10.17 8.13
C ASP A 100 -12.55 10.61 8.95
N ARG A 101 -13.77 10.34 8.48
CA ARG A 101 -15.02 10.62 9.21
C ARG A 101 -15.11 9.88 10.55
N ILE A 102 -14.48 8.70 10.67
CA ILE A 102 -14.54 7.84 11.87
C ILE A 102 -13.29 8.00 12.71
N CYS A 103 -12.14 8.07 12.07
CA CYS A 103 -10.83 8.20 12.66
C CYS A 103 -10.07 9.29 11.89
N PRO A 104 -10.21 10.56 12.31
CA PRO A 104 -9.59 11.69 11.63
C PRO A 104 -8.08 11.53 11.56
N LEU A 105 -7.54 11.72 10.35
CA LEU A 105 -6.11 11.68 10.07
C LEU A 105 -5.52 13.08 10.26
N ASP A 106 -4.40 13.14 10.95
CA ASP A 106 -3.59 14.36 10.95
C ASP A 106 -2.69 14.45 9.69
N ASP A 107 -2.06 15.61 9.50
CA ASP A 107 -1.23 15.87 8.32
C ASP A 107 -0.04 14.88 8.23
N ASN A 108 0.55 14.49 9.35
CA ASN A 108 1.67 13.54 9.40
C ASN A 108 1.19 12.12 9.03
N GLU A 109 0.04 11.71 9.52
CA GLU A 109 -0.55 10.40 9.20
C GLU A 109 -0.94 10.31 7.72
N LEU A 110 -1.48 11.40 7.16
CA LEU A 110 -1.78 11.45 5.74
C LEU A 110 -0.50 11.41 4.89
N GLU A 111 0.54 12.17 5.29
CA GLU A 111 1.83 12.15 4.62
C GLU A 111 2.48 10.75 4.69
N LEU A 112 2.41 10.09 5.84
CA LEU A 112 2.88 8.72 6.01
C LEU A 112 2.13 7.76 5.10
N LEU A 113 0.79 7.84 5.05
CA LEU A 113 -0.04 7.02 4.17
C LEU A 113 0.35 7.20 2.70
N MET A 114 0.53 8.45 2.25
CA MET A 114 0.90 8.75 0.87
C MET A 114 2.32 8.27 0.54
N THR A 115 3.23 8.39 1.48
CA THR A 115 4.60 7.88 1.35
C THR A 115 4.61 6.36 1.22
N LEU A 116 3.83 5.64 2.04
CA LEU A 116 3.66 4.19 1.92
C LEU A 116 3.04 3.78 0.57
N LEU A 117 2.05 4.52 0.08
CA LEU A 117 1.42 4.26 -1.22
C LEU A 117 2.35 4.57 -2.40
N SER A 118 3.31 5.47 -2.23
CA SER A 118 4.32 5.78 -3.26
C SER A 118 5.34 4.66 -3.44
N TYR A 119 5.57 3.82 -2.42
CA TYR A 119 6.46 2.67 -2.54
C TYR A 119 5.85 1.59 -3.46
N PRO A 120 6.55 1.14 -4.51
CA PRO A 120 6.01 0.20 -5.49
C PRO A 120 6.08 -1.27 -5.04
N GLU A 121 5.49 -1.58 -3.88
CA GLU A 121 5.56 -2.90 -3.23
C GLU A 121 5.20 -4.05 -4.18
N LYS A 122 4.13 -3.88 -4.95
CA LYS A 122 3.63 -4.94 -5.85
C LYS A 122 4.63 -5.32 -6.92
N PHE A 123 5.30 -4.33 -7.51
CA PHE A 123 6.34 -4.56 -8.50
C PHE A 123 7.48 -5.38 -7.89
N TRP A 124 8.05 -4.91 -6.77
CA TRP A 124 9.16 -5.58 -6.10
C TRP A 124 8.80 -6.96 -5.61
N LYS A 125 7.58 -7.17 -5.14
CA LYS A 125 7.10 -8.50 -4.73
C LYS A 125 7.11 -9.49 -5.89
N ILE A 126 6.67 -9.06 -7.08
CA ILE A 126 6.67 -9.92 -8.28
C ILE A 126 8.11 -10.21 -8.72
N ILE A 127 8.96 -9.19 -8.78
CA ILE A 127 10.37 -9.32 -9.17
C ILE A 127 11.11 -10.25 -8.19
N ASN A 128 10.92 -10.05 -6.89
CA ASN A 128 11.57 -10.85 -5.86
C ASN A 128 11.12 -12.32 -5.90
N GLN A 129 9.84 -12.59 -6.11
CA GLN A 129 9.34 -13.95 -6.33
C GLN A 129 9.97 -14.60 -7.55
N TYR A 130 10.23 -13.83 -8.59
CA TYR A 130 10.88 -14.33 -9.79
C TYR A 130 12.36 -14.64 -9.56
N ILE A 131 13.12 -13.70 -9.00
CA ILE A 131 14.58 -13.86 -8.77
C ILE A 131 14.87 -15.02 -7.83
N ASN A 132 14.06 -15.19 -6.78
CA ASN A 132 14.23 -16.24 -5.78
C ASN A 132 13.53 -17.56 -6.14
N SER A 133 12.93 -17.66 -7.34
CA SER A 133 12.33 -18.92 -7.76
C SER A 133 13.39 -19.86 -8.35
N ASN A 134 13.37 -21.11 -7.91
CA ASN A 134 14.23 -22.19 -8.47
C ASN A 134 13.72 -22.70 -9.84
N LYS A 135 12.75 -22.02 -10.45
CA LYS A 135 12.14 -22.43 -11.72
C LYS A 135 12.85 -21.79 -12.89
N SER A 136 13.19 -22.58 -13.89
CA SER A 136 13.80 -22.11 -15.15
C SER A 136 12.82 -21.34 -16.06
N TRP A 137 11.54 -21.31 -15.73
CA TRP A 137 10.49 -20.65 -16.51
C TRP A 137 9.56 -19.78 -15.63
N ILE A 138 9.05 -18.72 -16.20
CA ILE A 138 8.11 -17.81 -15.53
C ILE A 138 6.69 -18.25 -15.90
N PRO A 139 5.81 -18.53 -14.91
CA PRO A 139 4.39 -18.75 -15.19
C PRO A 139 3.75 -17.54 -15.86
N ASP A 140 2.96 -17.74 -16.92
CA ASP A 140 2.25 -16.66 -17.63
C ASP A 140 1.47 -15.76 -16.69
N LYS A 141 0.84 -16.33 -15.67
CA LYS A 141 0.14 -15.59 -14.61
C LYS A 141 1.00 -14.53 -13.93
N ASN A 142 2.31 -14.74 -13.79
CA ASN A 142 3.21 -13.75 -13.17
C ASN A 142 3.59 -12.66 -14.17
N VAL A 143 3.70 -13.00 -15.44
CA VAL A 143 3.90 -12.02 -16.52
C VAL A 143 2.69 -11.11 -16.64
N ASP A 144 1.48 -11.65 -16.58
CA ASP A 144 0.24 -10.86 -16.63
C ASP A 144 0.09 -9.95 -15.41
N LYS A 145 0.46 -10.43 -14.21
CA LYS A 145 0.50 -9.59 -13.03
C LYS A 145 1.48 -8.42 -13.16
N LEU A 146 2.67 -8.69 -13.70
CA LEU A 146 3.68 -7.65 -13.92
C LEU A 146 3.18 -6.62 -14.94
N ARG A 147 2.61 -7.09 -16.06
CA ARG A 147 2.03 -6.21 -17.09
C ARG A 147 0.96 -5.30 -16.48
N LYS A 148 0.03 -5.86 -15.71
CA LYS A 148 -1.00 -5.09 -15.04
C LYS A 148 -0.42 -4.02 -14.09
N VAL A 149 0.61 -4.34 -13.33
CA VAL A 149 1.26 -3.38 -12.42
C VAL A 149 1.88 -2.22 -13.22
N ILE A 150 2.54 -2.51 -14.33
CA ILE A 150 3.15 -1.49 -15.20
C ILE A 150 2.07 -0.60 -15.84
N GLU A 151 0.99 -1.19 -16.35
CA GLU A 151 -0.14 -0.45 -16.93
C GLU A 151 -0.84 0.48 -15.92
N GLN A 152 -0.85 0.11 -14.67
CA GLN A 152 -1.46 0.89 -13.58
C GLN A 152 -0.55 1.98 -13.02
N ASN A 153 0.75 1.94 -13.29
CA ASN A 153 1.72 2.78 -12.59
C ASN A 153 1.53 4.28 -12.84
N GLU A 154 1.21 4.67 -14.06
CA GLU A 154 0.97 6.07 -14.39
C GLU A 154 -0.19 6.65 -13.56
N ARG A 155 -1.32 5.96 -13.51
CA ARG A 155 -2.48 6.38 -12.70
C ARG A 155 -2.18 6.43 -11.20
N ARG A 156 -1.38 5.49 -10.71
CA ARG A 156 -0.92 5.50 -9.32
C ARG A 156 -0.09 6.74 -9.02
N ARG A 157 0.89 7.05 -9.87
CA ARG A 157 1.72 8.26 -9.75
C ARG A 157 0.88 9.53 -9.79
N GLU A 158 0.02 9.68 -10.79
CA GLU A 158 -0.86 10.84 -10.94
C GLU A 158 -1.75 11.07 -9.72
N LEU A 159 -2.28 10.00 -9.11
CA LEU A 159 -3.08 10.10 -7.91
C LEU A 159 -2.23 10.60 -6.73
N ILE A 160 -1.05 10.01 -6.51
CA ILE A 160 -0.15 10.37 -5.42
C ILE A 160 0.32 11.83 -5.57
N ASP A 161 0.77 12.22 -6.77
CA ASP A 161 1.25 13.57 -7.05
C ASP A 161 0.16 14.63 -6.83
N LYS A 162 -1.08 14.35 -7.25
CA LYS A 162 -2.22 15.26 -7.03
C LYS A 162 -2.46 15.52 -5.55
N ILE A 163 -2.36 14.49 -4.72
CA ILE A 163 -2.61 14.63 -3.28
C ILE A 163 -1.43 15.36 -2.63
N CYS A 164 -0.20 14.99 -2.94
CA CYS A 164 0.98 15.66 -2.41
C CYS A 164 1.11 17.14 -2.84
N CYS A 165 0.44 17.57 -3.92
CA CYS A 165 0.43 18.98 -4.35
C CYS A 165 -0.68 19.82 -3.70
N VAL A 166 -1.66 19.18 -3.06
CA VAL A 166 -2.83 19.86 -2.46
C VAL A 166 -2.62 20.12 -0.96
N TRP A 167 -1.69 19.40 -0.34
CA TRP A 167 -1.27 19.51 1.06
C TRP A 167 0.18 19.98 1.17
#